data_5ec3b166bb868695294fe9d3ba69b54c
#
_entry.id   5ec3b166bb868695294fe9d3ba69b54c
#
_cell.length_a   1.000
_cell.length_b   1.000
_cell.length_c   1.000
_cell.angle_alpha   90.00
_cell.angle_beta   90.00
_cell.angle_gamma   90.00
#
_symmetry.space_group_name_H-M   'P 1'
#
loop_
_entity.id
_entity.type
_entity.pdbx_description
1 polymer ?
#
loop_
_entity_poly.entity_id
_entity_poly.type
_entity_poly.pdbx_seq_one_letter_code
_entity_poly.pdbx_strand_id
1 'polypeptide(L)'
;MSELVDLQPKTVEKMIDDSSVVMIDVRREDEWERTGVIKNAHKMTFFDIYGNHNVEEWMKDLEKIVPSKNTTIVLICAHANRTRTIGNFLIEQGYKNTAHLFGGMALWQQELRPTIKHKA
;
A
#
# COMPACT_ATOMS: atom_id res chain seq x y z
N MET A 1 -3.29 -21.72 4.38
CA MET A 1 -2.24 -20.91 3.77
C MET A 1 -2.84 -19.59 3.30
N SER A 2 -2.21 -18.49 3.65
CA SER A 2 -2.72 -17.16 3.27
C SER A 2 -2.23 -16.77 1.89
N GLU A 3 -3.08 -16.09 1.14
CA GLU A 3 -2.75 -15.57 -0.18
C GLU A 3 -2.98 -14.05 -0.20
N LEU A 4 -2.23 -13.37 -1.07
CA LEU A 4 -2.41 -11.94 -1.29
C LEU A 4 -3.79 -11.71 -1.94
N VAL A 5 -4.60 -10.88 -1.30
CA VAL A 5 -5.97 -10.61 -1.76
C VAL A 5 -5.99 -9.33 -2.60
N ASP A 6 -6.63 -9.40 -3.76
CA ASP A 6 -6.93 -8.21 -4.58
C ASP A 6 -8.20 -7.56 -4.05
N LEU A 7 -8.11 -6.29 -3.66
CA LEU A 7 -9.28 -5.53 -3.21
C LEU A 7 -9.67 -4.50 -4.27
N GLN A 8 -10.93 -4.50 -4.67
CA GLN A 8 -11.44 -3.53 -5.63
C GLN A 8 -11.39 -2.11 -5.06
N PRO A 9 -11.22 -1.08 -5.90
CA PRO A 9 -11.18 0.30 -5.42
C PRO A 9 -12.38 0.68 -4.56
N LYS A 10 -13.58 0.24 -4.91
CA LYS A 10 -14.78 0.51 -4.12
C LYS A 10 -14.66 0.00 -2.69
N THR A 11 -14.09 -1.19 -2.52
CA THR A 11 -13.87 -1.79 -1.20
C THR A 11 -12.84 -1.01 -0.41
N VAL A 12 -11.72 -0.66 -1.05
CA VAL A 12 -10.65 0.11 -0.40
C VAL A 12 -11.14 1.48 0.03
N GLU A 13 -11.96 2.12 -0.78
CA GLU A 13 -12.52 3.43 -0.42
C GLU A 13 -13.32 3.35 0.88
N LYS A 14 -14.07 2.28 1.09
CA LYS A 14 -14.84 2.07 2.33
C LYS A 14 -13.94 1.84 3.55
N MET A 15 -12.69 1.47 3.33
CA MET A 15 -11.74 1.18 4.42
C MET A 15 -10.93 2.39 4.85
N ILE A 16 -11.03 3.53 4.16
CA ILE A 16 -10.18 4.71 4.39
C ILE A 16 -10.23 5.19 5.86
N ASP A 17 -11.41 5.20 6.46
CA ASP A 17 -11.59 5.70 7.82
C ASP A 17 -11.62 4.58 8.86
N ASP A 18 -11.29 3.35 8.47
CA ASP A 18 -11.25 2.21 9.39
C ASP A 18 -9.87 2.17 10.08
N SER A 19 -9.85 2.51 11.36
CA SER A 19 -8.60 2.58 12.14
C SER A 19 -7.93 1.22 12.36
N SER A 20 -8.65 0.11 12.11
CA SER A 20 -8.07 -1.23 12.22
C SER A 20 -7.30 -1.66 10.97
N VAL A 21 -7.38 -0.88 9.90
CA VAL A 21 -6.72 -1.16 8.63
C VAL A 21 -5.52 -0.24 8.49
N VAL A 22 -4.37 -0.79 8.09
CA VAL A 22 -3.18 0.01 7.80
C VAL A 22 -2.99 0.00 6.28
N MET A 23 -3.16 1.17 5.66
CA MET A 23 -2.92 1.35 4.23
C MET A 23 -1.52 1.90 4.02
N ILE A 24 -0.79 1.34 3.05
CA ILE A 24 0.59 1.73 2.78
C ILE A 24 0.76 1.98 1.29
N ASP A 25 1.11 3.22 0.94
CA ASP A 25 1.45 3.60 -0.43
C ASP A 25 2.95 3.43 -0.59
N VAL A 26 3.34 2.42 -1.37
CA VAL A 26 4.75 2.02 -1.54
C VAL A 26 5.43 2.72 -2.72
N ARG A 27 4.72 3.65 -3.38
CA ARG A 27 5.25 4.37 -4.54
C ARG A 27 6.32 5.39 -4.13
N ARG A 28 6.83 6.13 -5.11
CA ARG A 28 7.85 7.17 -4.90
C ARG A 28 7.19 8.53 -4.73
N GLU A 29 7.92 9.47 -4.15
CA GLU A 29 7.44 10.83 -3.94
C GLU A 29 7.00 11.51 -5.24
N ASP A 30 7.72 11.29 -6.34
CA ASP A 30 7.35 11.87 -7.63
C ASP A 30 5.97 11.39 -8.09
N GLU A 31 5.62 10.15 -7.78
CA GLU A 31 4.30 9.61 -8.08
C GLU A 31 3.22 10.21 -7.17
N TRP A 32 3.51 10.39 -5.88
CA TRP A 32 2.57 11.03 -4.94
C TRP A 32 2.27 12.47 -5.35
N GLU A 33 3.28 13.19 -5.80
CA GLU A 33 3.12 14.58 -6.24
C GLU A 33 2.25 14.68 -7.49
N ARG A 34 2.44 13.75 -8.42
CA ARG A 34 1.72 13.76 -9.68
C ARG A 34 0.25 13.40 -9.56
N THR A 35 -0.08 12.42 -8.74
CA THR A 35 -1.43 11.84 -8.68
C THR A 35 -2.17 12.15 -7.39
N GLY A 36 -1.47 12.61 -6.34
CA GLY A 36 -2.02 12.61 -4.99
C GLY A 36 -1.95 11.23 -4.38
N VAL A 37 -2.49 11.12 -3.19
CA VAL A 37 -2.48 9.89 -2.39
C VAL A 37 -3.86 9.62 -1.82
N ILE A 38 -4.11 8.39 -1.38
CA ILE A 38 -5.34 8.05 -0.68
C ILE A 38 -5.21 8.54 0.76
N LYS A 39 -6.23 9.22 1.26
CA LYS A 39 -6.26 9.73 2.64
C LYS A 39 -5.95 8.59 3.62
N ASN A 40 -5.18 8.89 4.65
CA ASN A 40 -4.76 7.97 5.70
C ASN A 40 -3.76 6.89 5.28
N ALA A 41 -3.36 6.82 4.01
CA ALA A 41 -2.31 5.90 3.60
C ALA A 41 -0.95 6.39 4.11
N HIS A 42 -0.17 5.47 4.68
CA HIS A 42 1.20 5.74 5.06
C HIS A 42 2.07 5.73 3.81
N LYS A 43 2.92 6.72 3.65
CA LYS A 43 3.80 6.84 2.47
C LYS A 43 5.15 6.23 2.81
N MET A 44 5.39 5.01 2.30
CA MET A 44 6.58 4.23 2.61
C MET A 44 7.13 3.60 1.35
N THR A 45 7.92 4.35 0.59
CA THR A 45 8.53 3.90 -0.65
C THR A 45 9.33 2.61 -0.43
N PHE A 46 9.06 1.58 -1.22
CA PHE A 46 9.79 0.32 -1.15
C PHE A 46 10.94 0.27 -2.16
N PHE A 47 10.65 0.59 -3.44
CA PHE A 47 11.66 0.61 -4.50
C PHE A 47 11.97 2.05 -4.90
N ASP A 48 13.26 2.40 -5.03
CA ASP A 48 13.64 3.71 -5.56
C ASP A 48 13.49 3.75 -7.09
N ILE A 49 13.86 4.87 -7.71
CA ILE A 49 13.70 5.06 -9.16
C ILE A 49 14.53 4.07 -9.98
N TYR A 50 15.56 3.48 -9.38
CA TYR A 50 16.44 2.50 -10.01
C TYR A 50 16.05 1.06 -9.69
N GLY A 51 14.97 0.87 -8.93
CA GLY A 51 14.52 -0.45 -8.50
C GLY A 51 15.25 -1.00 -7.27
N ASN A 52 16.09 -0.20 -6.64
CA ASN A 52 16.79 -0.62 -5.43
C ASN A 52 15.87 -0.53 -4.21
N HIS A 53 16.11 -1.37 -3.23
CA HIS A 53 15.31 -1.40 -2.01
C HIS A 53 16.18 -1.79 -0.81
N ASN A 54 15.70 -1.43 0.38
CA ASN A 54 16.31 -1.83 1.64
C ASN A 54 15.23 -2.47 2.51
N VAL A 55 15.12 -3.80 2.42
CA VAL A 55 14.07 -4.57 3.09
C VAL A 55 14.14 -4.42 4.61
N GLU A 56 15.36 -4.48 5.18
CA GLU A 56 15.51 -4.41 6.63
C GLU A 56 15.01 -3.10 7.20
N GLU A 57 15.37 -2.00 6.57
CA GLU A 57 14.93 -0.67 7.02
C GLU A 57 13.44 -0.50 6.82
N TRP A 58 12.91 -0.91 5.66
CA TRP A 58 11.49 -0.82 5.36
C TRP A 58 10.67 -1.63 6.37
N MET A 59 11.14 -2.82 6.74
CA MET A 59 10.46 -3.67 7.72
C MET A 59 10.49 -3.05 9.12
N LYS A 60 11.55 -2.35 9.48
CA LYS A 60 11.58 -1.63 10.77
C LYS A 60 10.53 -0.54 10.82
N ASP A 61 10.36 0.19 9.71
CA ASP A 61 9.32 1.23 9.62
C ASP A 61 7.93 0.60 9.66
N LEU A 62 7.74 -0.53 9.00
CA LEU A 62 6.47 -1.26 9.03
C LEU A 62 6.08 -1.64 10.45
N GLU A 63 7.03 -2.17 11.22
CA GLU A 63 6.77 -2.60 12.60
C GLU A 63 6.30 -1.46 13.49
N LYS A 64 6.69 -0.22 13.18
CA LYS A 64 6.25 0.96 13.95
C LYS A 64 4.79 1.30 13.74
N ILE A 65 4.22 0.94 12.59
CA ILE A 65 2.85 1.32 12.24
C ILE A 65 1.87 0.15 12.22
N VAL A 66 2.36 -1.09 12.18
CA VAL A 66 1.54 -2.30 12.16
C VAL A 66 1.65 -2.98 13.52
N PRO A 67 0.59 -2.93 14.35
CA PRO A 67 0.68 -3.40 15.75
C PRO A 67 0.81 -4.91 15.90
N SER A 68 0.34 -5.70 14.95
CA SER A 68 0.46 -7.16 15.04
C SER A 68 0.44 -7.80 13.67
N LYS A 69 0.83 -9.06 13.62
CA LYS A 69 0.80 -9.86 12.38
C LYS A 69 -0.62 -10.20 11.92
N ASN A 70 -1.62 -9.94 12.74
CA ASN A 70 -3.03 -10.13 12.39
C ASN A 70 -3.67 -8.87 11.82
N THR A 71 -2.96 -7.74 11.83
CA THR A 71 -3.45 -6.47 11.29
C THR A 71 -3.73 -6.60 9.80
N THR A 72 -4.85 -6.05 9.35
CA THR A 72 -5.15 -5.94 7.92
C THR A 72 -4.29 -4.85 7.30
N ILE A 73 -3.50 -5.23 6.30
CA ILE A 73 -2.63 -4.31 5.57
C ILE A 73 -3.13 -4.22 4.13
N VAL A 74 -3.29 -3.00 3.62
CA VAL A 74 -3.63 -2.77 2.22
C VAL A 74 -2.50 -2.00 1.55
N LEU A 75 -1.87 -2.62 0.57
CA LEU A 75 -0.75 -2.03 -0.17
C LEU A 75 -1.25 -1.33 -1.43
N ILE A 76 -0.66 -0.18 -1.74
CA ILE A 76 -1.05 0.66 -2.87
C ILE A 76 0.18 0.95 -3.73
N CYS A 77 0.09 0.72 -5.03
CA CYS A 77 1.10 1.16 -5.99
C CYS A 77 0.43 1.70 -7.26
N ALA A 78 1.20 1.91 -8.34
CA ALA A 78 0.64 2.50 -9.56
C ALA A 78 -0.29 1.53 -10.30
N HIS A 79 0.15 0.27 -10.51
CA HIS A 79 -0.57 -0.74 -11.31
C HIS A 79 -0.66 -2.10 -10.63
N ALA A 80 -0.49 -2.17 -9.32
CA ALA A 80 -0.52 -3.39 -8.52
C ALA A 80 0.65 -4.36 -8.76
N ASN A 81 1.65 -3.99 -9.55
CA ASN A 81 2.81 -4.86 -9.83
C ASN A 81 3.79 -4.91 -8.64
N ARG A 82 4.17 -3.74 -8.13
CA ARG A 82 5.08 -3.65 -6.97
C ARG A 82 4.45 -4.27 -5.73
N THR A 83 3.16 -4.02 -5.53
CA THR A 83 2.44 -4.52 -4.35
C THR A 83 2.28 -6.02 -4.36
N ARG A 84 2.25 -6.65 -5.54
CA ARG A 84 2.21 -8.11 -5.60
C ARG A 84 3.47 -8.73 -5.01
N THR A 85 4.64 -8.21 -5.38
CA THR A 85 5.91 -8.68 -4.85
C THR A 85 6.02 -8.41 -3.35
N ILE A 86 5.74 -7.19 -2.93
CA ILE A 86 5.83 -6.79 -1.53
C ILE A 86 4.82 -7.56 -0.68
N GLY A 87 3.58 -7.68 -1.17
CA GLY A 87 2.51 -8.36 -0.45
C GLY A 87 2.81 -9.83 -0.21
N ASN A 88 3.31 -10.53 -1.23
CA ASN A 88 3.70 -11.93 -1.07
C ASN A 88 4.84 -12.08 -0.06
N PHE A 89 5.80 -11.15 -0.08
CA PHE A 89 6.87 -11.13 0.92
C PHE A 89 6.31 -10.96 2.33
N LEU A 90 5.38 -10.02 2.53
CA LEU A 90 4.78 -9.79 3.84
C LEU A 90 4.04 -11.01 4.35
N ILE A 91 3.31 -11.71 3.48
CA ILE A 91 2.61 -12.94 3.85
C ILE A 91 3.62 -14.00 4.30
N GLU A 92 4.74 -14.13 3.60
CA GLU A 92 5.83 -15.05 3.99
C GLU A 92 6.40 -14.69 5.36
N GLN A 93 6.41 -13.40 5.72
CA GLN A 93 6.88 -12.93 7.02
C GLN A 93 5.84 -13.08 8.13
N GLY A 94 4.67 -13.62 7.81
CA GLY A 94 3.62 -13.88 8.79
C GLY A 94 2.50 -12.84 8.85
N TYR A 95 2.55 -11.78 8.04
CA TYR A 95 1.48 -10.79 7.95
C TYR A 95 0.40 -11.34 7.02
N LYS A 96 -0.38 -12.28 7.54
CA LYS A 96 -1.30 -13.10 6.75
C LYS A 96 -2.52 -12.37 6.19
N ASN A 97 -2.86 -11.22 6.77
CA ASN A 97 -4.01 -10.42 6.32
C ASN A 97 -3.57 -9.26 5.43
N THR A 98 -2.64 -9.52 4.53
CA THR A 98 -2.15 -8.53 3.57
C THR A 98 -2.95 -8.61 2.28
N ALA A 99 -3.38 -7.44 1.81
CA ALA A 99 -4.12 -7.27 0.57
C ALA A 99 -3.48 -6.14 -0.23
N HIS A 100 -3.89 -5.98 -1.48
CA HIS A 100 -3.45 -4.82 -2.26
C HIS A 100 -4.58 -4.29 -3.14
N LEU A 101 -4.46 -3.01 -3.52
CA LEU A 101 -5.45 -2.31 -4.33
C LEU A 101 -5.38 -2.84 -5.77
N PHE A 102 -6.45 -3.48 -6.21
CA PHE A 102 -6.57 -3.96 -7.58
C PHE A 102 -6.44 -2.80 -8.56
N GLY A 103 -5.60 -2.96 -9.57
CA GLY A 103 -5.35 -1.94 -10.58
C GLY A 103 -4.54 -0.74 -10.11
N GLY A 104 -4.23 -0.65 -8.83
CA GLY A 104 -3.43 0.43 -8.25
C GLY A 104 -4.05 1.81 -8.43
N MET A 105 -3.21 2.83 -8.29
CA MET A 105 -3.68 4.22 -8.44
C MET A 105 -4.15 4.55 -9.85
N ALA A 106 -3.68 3.81 -10.86
CA ALA A 106 -4.15 4.01 -12.24
C ALA A 106 -5.66 3.78 -12.33
N LEU A 107 -6.14 2.65 -11.82
CA LEU A 107 -7.58 2.35 -11.83
C LEU A 107 -8.34 3.28 -10.89
N TRP A 108 -7.77 3.57 -9.71
CA TRP A 108 -8.36 4.48 -8.73
C TRP A 108 -8.71 5.84 -9.37
N GLN A 109 -7.75 6.40 -10.11
CA GLN A 109 -7.95 7.67 -10.78
C GLN A 109 -8.90 7.57 -11.97
N GLN A 110 -8.83 6.49 -12.71
CA GLN A 110 -9.76 6.25 -13.83
C GLN A 110 -11.20 6.24 -13.35
N GLU A 111 -11.44 5.72 -12.15
CA GLU A 111 -12.76 5.69 -11.52
C GLU A 111 -13.11 6.98 -10.78
N LEU A 112 -12.24 7.98 -10.85
CA LEU A 112 -12.44 9.28 -10.21
C LEU A 112 -12.67 9.20 -8.71
N ARG A 113 -11.99 8.26 -8.05
CA ARG A 113 -12.10 8.11 -6.60
C ARG A 113 -11.22 9.14 -5.88
N PRO A 114 -11.56 9.48 -4.63
CA PRO A 114 -10.94 10.64 -3.97
C PRO A 114 -9.46 10.45 -3.66
N THR A 115 -8.70 11.52 -3.86
CA THR A 115 -7.29 11.62 -3.45
C THR A 115 -7.10 12.94 -2.73
N ILE A 116 -6.01 13.02 -1.96
CA ILE A 116 -5.55 14.27 -1.36
C ILE A 116 -4.16 14.59 -1.89
N LYS A 117 -3.79 15.86 -1.84
CA LYS A 117 -2.45 16.27 -2.28
C LYS A 117 -1.38 15.71 -1.36
N HIS A 118 -0.26 15.28 -1.96
CA HIS A 118 0.93 14.93 -1.19
C HIS A 118 1.53 16.20 -0.60
N LYS A 119 1.87 16.13 0.68
CA LYS A 119 2.60 17.18 1.39
C LYS A 119 3.96 16.63 1.78
N ALA A 120 4.98 17.37 1.42
CA ALA A 120 6.36 16.99 1.74
C ALA A 120 6.62 17.04 3.25
#